data_5f165e22ed9fa744348fed1f2a1ddbdc
#
_entry.id   5f165e22ed9fa744348fed1f2a1ddbdc
#
_cell.length_a   1.000
_cell.length_b   1.000
_cell.length_c   1.000
_cell.angle_alpha   90.00
_cell.angle_beta   90.00
_cell.angle_gamma   90.00
#
_symmetry.space_group_name_H-M   'P 1'
#
loop_
_entity.id
_entity.type
_entity.pdbx_description
1 polymer ?
#
loop_
_entity_poly.entity_id
_entity_poly.type
_entity_poly.pdbx_seq_one_letter_code
_entity_poly.pdbx_strand_id
1 'polypeptide(L)'
;MKQRSSSRTPQALRDIRSLSVLAIHPQDQDGEELLGQLCRIGCKVQMTWPALDTLPDATDVVFLAVRPETLSVSLPWMNAKGAPPVIPVVSYENPIIIEAVMQLGAYCVVPSPVRSFGLLTAIAVTLNQHRNRLQMERYVRRVEDKLAEQRQIQRAKTILMETRNLSEQEAYDLLRSQAMVKREHIETVAEAIIRADEVLRF
;
A
#
# COMPACT_ATOMS: atom_id res chain seq x y z
N MET A 1 28.38 39.84 -3.91
CA MET A 1 28.02 38.63 -4.68
C MET A 1 26.71 38.07 -4.08
N LYS A 2 25.57 38.27 -4.75
CA LYS A 2 24.26 37.74 -4.32
C LYS A 2 24.10 36.32 -4.89
N GLN A 3 24.19 35.29 -4.04
CA GLN A 3 23.77 33.95 -4.41
C GLN A 3 22.27 33.95 -4.64
N ARG A 4 21.85 33.81 -5.88
CA ARG A 4 20.49 33.47 -6.26
C ARG A 4 20.28 31.98 -5.88
N SER A 5 19.69 31.74 -4.72
CA SER A 5 19.14 30.42 -4.41
C SER A 5 17.98 30.15 -5.39
N SER A 6 18.24 29.35 -6.42
CA SER A 6 17.17 28.82 -7.24
C SER A 6 16.31 27.94 -6.33
N SER A 7 15.15 28.45 -5.93
CA SER A 7 14.15 27.68 -5.20
C SER A 7 13.63 26.58 -6.12
N ARG A 8 14.31 25.44 -6.15
CA ARG A 8 13.77 24.22 -6.75
C ARG A 8 12.53 23.86 -5.93
N THR A 9 11.35 24.01 -6.52
CA THR A 9 10.12 23.49 -5.96
C THR A 9 10.37 22.04 -5.53
N PRO A 10 10.12 21.67 -4.26
CA PRO A 10 10.34 20.31 -3.80
C PRO A 10 9.64 19.30 -4.73
N GLN A 11 10.28 18.19 -5.00
CA GLN A 11 9.78 17.19 -5.96
C GLN A 11 8.37 16.72 -5.61
N ALA A 12 8.09 16.60 -4.31
CA ALA A 12 6.76 16.29 -3.80
C ALA A 12 5.65 17.27 -4.28
N LEU A 13 5.98 18.57 -4.45
CA LEU A 13 5.04 19.57 -4.93
C LEU A 13 4.84 19.54 -6.46
N ARG A 14 5.81 19.02 -7.21
CA ARG A 14 5.66 18.84 -8.66
C ARG A 14 4.74 17.66 -8.95
N ASP A 15 4.87 16.59 -8.19
CA ASP A 15 4.04 15.39 -8.33
C ASP A 15 2.56 15.69 -8.06
N ILE A 16 2.26 16.67 -7.17
CA ILE A 16 0.89 17.01 -6.81
C ILE A 16 0.10 17.66 -7.97
N ARG A 17 0.77 18.39 -8.84
CA ARG A 17 0.10 19.14 -9.94
C ARG A 17 -0.49 18.27 -11.06
N SER A 18 -0.23 16.98 -11.06
CA SER A 18 -0.74 16.07 -12.09
C SER A 18 -1.57 14.93 -11.52
N LEU A 19 -1.87 14.97 -10.20
CA LEU A 19 -2.62 13.93 -9.53
C LEU A 19 -4.03 13.81 -10.09
N SER A 20 -4.45 12.56 -10.28
CA SER A 20 -5.83 12.20 -10.54
C SER A 20 -6.55 12.00 -9.22
N VAL A 21 -7.43 12.92 -8.90
CA VAL A 21 -8.18 12.98 -7.63
C VAL A 21 -9.61 12.59 -7.86
N LEU A 22 -10.12 11.64 -7.10
CA LEU A 22 -11.54 11.37 -7.01
C LEU A 22 -12.10 12.03 -5.75
N ALA A 23 -13.05 12.95 -5.91
CA ALA A 23 -13.79 13.56 -4.82
C ALA A 23 -15.18 12.90 -4.71
N ILE A 24 -15.38 12.09 -3.68
CA ILE A 24 -16.68 11.50 -3.34
C ILE A 24 -17.34 12.45 -2.35
N HIS A 25 -18.09 13.41 -2.89
CA HIS A 25 -18.67 14.50 -2.13
C HIS A 25 -20.00 14.93 -2.75
N PRO A 26 -21.03 15.26 -1.96
CA PRO A 26 -22.26 15.86 -2.48
C PRO A 26 -21.98 17.13 -3.29
N GLN A 27 -22.84 17.41 -4.25
CA GLN A 27 -22.80 18.65 -5.02
C GLN A 27 -23.45 19.78 -4.21
N ASP A 28 -22.74 20.22 -3.17
CA ASP A 28 -23.10 21.33 -2.31
C ASP A 28 -21.96 22.37 -2.30
N GLN A 29 -22.12 23.45 -1.57
CA GLN A 29 -21.16 24.53 -1.49
C GLN A 29 -19.76 24.03 -1.05
N ASP A 30 -19.70 23.10 -0.09
CA ASP A 30 -18.43 22.54 0.41
C ASP A 30 -17.74 21.70 -0.66
N GLY A 31 -18.52 20.94 -1.45
CA GLY A 31 -18.02 20.17 -2.58
C GLY A 31 -17.47 21.05 -3.69
N GLU A 32 -18.15 22.16 -3.99
CA GLU A 32 -17.68 23.14 -4.99
C GLU A 32 -16.39 23.84 -4.52
N GLU A 33 -16.29 24.18 -3.23
CA GLU A 33 -15.07 24.72 -2.65
C GLU A 33 -13.91 23.73 -2.73
N LEU A 34 -14.13 22.48 -2.36
CA LEU A 34 -13.12 21.40 -2.49
C LEU A 34 -12.65 21.29 -3.92
N LEU A 35 -13.56 21.17 -4.87
CA LEU A 35 -13.26 21.07 -6.31
C LEU A 35 -12.42 22.29 -6.78
N GLY A 36 -12.87 23.50 -6.43
CA GLY A 36 -12.19 24.74 -6.80
C GLY A 36 -10.75 24.82 -6.26
N GLN A 37 -10.54 24.37 -5.01
CA GLN A 37 -9.20 24.36 -4.42
C GLN A 37 -8.29 23.30 -5.05
N LEU A 38 -8.79 22.10 -5.32
CA LEU A 38 -8.03 21.02 -5.97
C LEU A 38 -7.64 21.41 -7.41
N CYS A 39 -8.54 22.01 -8.17
CA CYS A 39 -8.24 22.54 -9.51
C CYS A 39 -7.19 23.65 -9.45
N ARG A 40 -7.24 24.54 -8.44
CA ARG A 40 -6.24 25.60 -8.25
C ARG A 40 -4.85 25.05 -7.93
N ILE A 41 -4.77 23.94 -7.22
CA ILE A 41 -3.50 23.24 -6.97
C ILE A 41 -2.95 22.63 -8.26
N GLY A 42 -3.83 22.31 -9.22
CA GLY A 42 -3.47 21.74 -10.53
C GLY A 42 -3.76 20.24 -10.62
N CYS A 43 -4.59 19.70 -9.74
CA CYS A 43 -5.05 18.30 -9.79
C CYS A 43 -6.07 18.10 -10.92
N LYS A 44 -6.12 16.89 -11.47
CA LYS A 44 -7.20 16.43 -12.33
C LYS A 44 -8.28 15.84 -11.42
N VAL A 45 -9.41 16.53 -11.31
CA VAL A 45 -10.45 16.15 -10.34
C VAL A 45 -11.66 15.58 -11.04
N GLN A 46 -12.09 14.42 -10.59
CA GLN A 46 -13.41 13.85 -10.87
C GLN A 46 -14.24 13.89 -9.60
N MET A 47 -15.45 14.41 -9.67
CA MET A 47 -16.38 14.43 -8.54
C MET A 47 -17.51 13.45 -8.78
N THR A 48 -17.92 12.76 -7.74
CA THR A 48 -19.05 11.84 -7.76
C THR A 48 -19.78 11.82 -6.44
N TRP A 49 -21.06 11.54 -6.47
CA TRP A 49 -21.90 11.24 -5.33
C TRP A 49 -23.12 10.43 -5.78
N PRO A 50 -23.48 9.35 -5.10
CA PRO A 50 -22.80 8.69 -3.97
C PRO A 50 -21.47 8.02 -4.33
N ALA A 51 -20.89 7.31 -3.35
CA ALA A 51 -19.66 6.56 -3.55
C ALA A 51 -19.82 5.47 -4.63
N LEU A 52 -18.75 5.21 -5.37
CA LEU A 52 -18.71 4.21 -6.42
C LEU A 52 -18.23 2.86 -5.87
N ASP A 53 -18.76 1.77 -6.39
CA ASP A 53 -18.29 0.41 -6.08
C ASP A 53 -16.89 0.13 -6.67
N THR A 54 -16.56 0.79 -7.78
CA THR A 54 -15.26 0.69 -8.45
C THR A 54 -14.67 2.07 -8.70
N LEU A 55 -13.36 2.17 -8.52
CA LEU A 55 -12.64 3.43 -8.80
C LEU A 55 -12.38 3.60 -10.31
N PRO A 56 -12.36 4.86 -10.78
CA PRO A 56 -11.79 5.17 -12.09
C PRO A 56 -10.33 4.76 -12.18
N ASP A 57 -9.90 4.37 -13.39
CA ASP A 57 -8.51 4.03 -13.64
C ASP A 57 -7.58 5.20 -13.27
N ALA A 58 -6.39 4.87 -12.76
CA ALA A 58 -5.35 5.81 -12.38
C ALA A 58 -5.74 6.85 -11.32
N THR A 59 -6.64 6.52 -10.39
CA THR A 59 -6.92 7.37 -9.22
C THR A 59 -5.73 7.34 -8.24
N ASP A 60 -5.12 8.51 -7.96
CA ASP A 60 -3.97 8.64 -7.07
C ASP A 60 -4.36 8.88 -5.62
N VAL A 61 -5.48 9.58 -5.39
CA VAL A 61 -6.00 9.91 -4.05
C VAL A 61 -7.51 10.11 -4.10
N VAL A 62 -8.19 9.71 -3.03
CA VAL A 62 -9.64 9.86 -2.88
C VAL A 62 -9.92 10.83 -1.75
N PHE A 63 -10.72 11.88 -2.01
CA PHE A 63 -11.36 12.66 -0.96
C PHE A 63 -12.75 12.09 -0.70
N LEU A 64 -13.07 11.80 0.55
CA LEU A 64 -14.34 11.18 0.92
C LEU A 64 -15.06 12.04 1.95
N ALA A 65 -16.22 12.57 1.61
CA ALA A 65 -17.10 13.22 2.58
C ALA A 65 -17.62 12.17 3.56
N VAL A 66 -17.22 12.29 4.83
CA VAL A 66 -17.68 11.42 5.91
C VAL A 66 -18.94 12.04 6.53
N ARG A 67 -20.06 11.44 6.20
CA ARG A 67 -21.40 11.82 6.65
C ARG A 67 -22.14 10.60 7.19
N PRO A 68 -23.22 10.77 7.96
CA PRO A 68 -24.01 9.62 8.44
C PRO A 68 -24.41 8.65 7.35
N GLU A 69 -24.70 9.14 6.14
CA GLU A 69 -25.11 8.34 5.00
C GLU A 69 -23.95 7.50 4.41
N THR A 70 -22.71 7.94 4.61
CA THR A 70 -21.52 7.21 4.13
C THR A 70 -20.96 6.21 5.13
N LEU A 71 -21.35 6.27 6.39
CA LEU A 71 -20.84 5.38 7.45
C LEU A 71 -21.20 3.91 7.24
N SER A 72 -22.33 3.64 6.57
CA SER A 72 -22.80 2.28 6.26
C SER A 72 -22.41 1.80 4.87
N VAL A 73 -21.73 2.62 4.08
CA VAL A 73 -21.36 2.26 2.70
C VAL A 73 -20.10 1.41 2.71
N SER A 74 -20.22 0.20 2.20
CA SER A 74 -19.05 -0.63 1.94
C SER A 74 -18.32 -0.09 0.71
N LEU A 75 -17.00 0.08 0.83
CA LEU A 75 -16.12 0.51 -0.26
C LEU A 75 -15.16 -0.64 -0.61
N PRO A 76 -15.59 -1.60 -1.47
CA PRO A 76 -14.82 -2.83 -1.74
C PRO A 76 -13.40 -2.56 -2.22
N TRP A 77 -13.21 -1.49 -3.00
CA TRP A 77 -11.90 -1.10 -3.54
C TRP A 77 -10.88 -0.69 -2.48
N MET A 78 -11.31 -0.27 -1.27
CA MET A 78 -10.38 0.11 -0.20
C MET A 78 -9.51 -1.04 0.28
N ASN A 79 -10.01 -2.28 0.21
CA ASN A 79 -9.29 -3.47 0.61
C ASN A 79 -8.45 -4.08 -0.54
N ALA A 80 -8.52 -3.49 -1.73
CA ALA A 80 -7.75 -3.95 -2.88
C ALA A 80 -6.26 -3.63 -2.71
N LYS A 81 -5.41 -4.54 -3.21
CA LYS A 81 -3.96 -4.31 -3.20
C LYS A 81 -3.61 -3.09 -4.05
N GLY A 82 -2.95 -2.11 -3.42
CA GLY A 82 -2.59 -0.86 -4.09
C GLY A 82 -3.72 0.16 -4.18
N ALA A 83 -4.79 0.00 -3.39
CA ALA A 83 -5.84 1.00 -3.26
C ALA A 83 -5.25 2.38 -2.96
N PRO A 84 -5.77 3.46 -3.59
CA PRO A 84 -5.31 4.81 -3.32
C PRO A 84 -5.62 5.21 -1.87
N PRO A 85 -4.84 6.11 -1.27
CA PRO A 85 -5.11 6.62 0.06
C PRO A 85 -6.36 7.49 0.05
N VAL A 86 -7.08 7.46 1.19
CA VAL A 86 -8.29 8.25 1.39
C VAL A 86 -7.99 9.42 2.32
N ILE A 87 -8.50 10.60 1.96
CA ILE A 87 -8.51 11.81 2.79
C ILE A 87 -9.97 12.11 3.14
N PRO A 88 -10.41 11.83 4.38
CA PRO A 88 -11.74 12.16 4.83
C PRO A 88 -11.96 13.67 4.88
N VAL A 89 -13.12 14.11 4.40
CA VAL A 89 -13.65 15.47 4.58
C VAL A 89 -14.76 15.41 5.62
N VAL A 90 -14.58 16.13 6.74
CA VAL A 90 -15.44 16.02 7.92
C VAL A 90 -16.03 17.37 8.27
N SER A 91 -17.36 17.46 8.37
CA SER A 91 -18.08 18.70 8.66
C SER A 91 -18.25 18.95 10.18
N TYR A 92 -18.22 17.89 10.98
CA TYR A 92 -18.31 17.99 12.45
C TYR A 92 -17.68 16.77 13.11
N GLU A 93 -17.19 16.95 14.31
CA GLU A 93 -16.56 15.88 15.08
C GLU A 93 -17.52 15.30 16.11
N ASN A 94 -17.70 13.99 16.07
CA ASN A 94 -18.33 13.21 17.11
C ASN A 94 -17.67 11.82 17.19
N PRO A 95 -17.89 11.04 18.25
CA PRO A 95 -17.25 9.74 18.42
C PRO A 95 -17.45 8.77 17.23
N ILE A 96 -18.64 8.78 16.62
CA ILE A 96 -18.97 7.89 15.50
C ILE A 96 -18.18 8.27 14.25
N ILE A 97 -18.08 9.56 13.95
CA ILE A 97 -17.28 10.06 12.81
C ILE A 97 -15.79 9.81 13.03
N ILE A 98 -15.29 10.00 14.25
CA ILE A 98 -13.90 9.73 14.59
C ILE A 98 -13.58 8.25 14.39
N GLU A 99 -14.44 7.34 14.86
CA GLU A 99 -14.29 5.91 14.67
C GLU A 99 -14.28 5.53 13.18
N ALA A 100 -15.19 6.07 12.38
CA ALA A 100 -15.24 5.87 10.95
C ALA A 100 -13.95 6.32 10.25
N VAL A 101 -13.44 7.50 10.59
CA VAL A 101 -12.17 8.01 10.06
C VAL A 101 -10.99 7.09 10.41
N MET A 102 -10.96 6.55 11.63
CA MET A 102 -9.93 5.59 12.04
C MET A 102 -10.03 4.29 11.27
N GLN A 103 -11.24 3.78 11.03
CA GLN A 103 -11.47 2.57 10.22
C GLN A 103 -11.06 2.73 8.76
N LEU A 104 -11.16 3.95 8.21
CA LEU A 104 -10.64 4.28 6.87
C LEU A 104 -9.11 4.18 6.77
N GLY A 105 -8.39 4.11 7.88
CA GLY A 105 -6.94 4.12 7.90
C GLY A 105 -6.34 5.40 7.33
N ALA A 106 -7.04 6.51 7.48
CA ALA A 106 -6.66 7.82 6.94
C ALA A 106 -5.43 8.37 7.66
N TYR A 107 -4.56 9.04 6.90
CA TYR A 107 -3.34 9.66 7.46
C TYR A 107 -3.57 11.10 7.92
N CYS A 108 -4.62 11.73 7.46
CA CYS A 108 -5.05 13.06 7.86
C CYS A 108 -6.54 13.25 7.55
N VAL A 109 -7.10 14.32 8.05
CA VAL A 109 -8.51 14.73 7.87
C VAL A 109 -8.52 16.17 7.38
N VAL A 110 -9.46 16.49 6.49
CA VAL A 110 -9.71 17.85 6.02
C VAL A 110 -11.05 18.31 6.61
N PRO A 111 -11.08 19.41 7.37
CA PRO A 111 -12.34 19.96 7.87
C PRO A 111 -13.15 20.61 6.74
N SER A 112 -14.46 20.51 6.83
CA SER A 112 -15.42 21.25 6.02
C SER A 112 -15.93 22.47 6.85
N PRO A 113 -16.08 23.66 6.26
CA PRO A 113 -15.79 24.00 4.85
C PRO A 113 -14.28 23.96 4.51
N VAL A 114 -14.00 23.43 3.32
CA VAL A 114 -12.62 23.21 2.87
C VAL A 114 -11.94 24.55 2.61
N ARG A 115 -10.82 24.78 3.26
CA ARG A 115 -10.00 25.99 3.06
C ARG A 115 -8.75 25.66 2.25
N SER A 116 -8.23 26.64 1.50
CA SER A 116 -6.97 26.50 0.75
C SER A 116 -5.77 26.15 1.65
N PHE A 117 -5.79 26.70 2.88
CA PHE A 117 -4.75 26.40 3.87
C PHE A 117 -4.93 24.99 4.42
N GLY A 118 -3.87 24.22 4.40
CA GLY A 118 -3.83 22.84 4.89
C GLY A 118 -4.11 21.77 3.84
N LEU A 119 -4.88 22.06 2.78
CA LEU A 119 -5.24 21.07 1.77
C LEU A 119 -4.00 20.49 1.05
N LEU A 120 -3.08 21.35 0.63
CA LEU A 120 -1.83 20.95 -0.01
C LEU A 120 -0.97 20.08 0.93
N THR A 121 -0.92 20.46 2.21
CA THR A 121 -0.19 19.71 3.23
C THR A 121 -0.84 18.34 3.46
N ALA A 122 -2.16 18.28 3.54
CA ALA A 122 -2.92 17.03 3.70
C ALA A 122 -2.62 16.06 2.54
N ILE A 123 -2.64 16.53 1.30
CA ILE A 123 -2.29 15.71 0.13
C ILE A 123 -0.82 15.24 0.23
N ALA A 124 0.11 16.15 0.49
CA ALA A 124 1.54 15.82 0.56
C ALA A 124 1.84 14.78 1.65
N VAL A 125 1.29 14.96 2.86
CA VAL A 125 1.47 14.04 3.98
C VAL A 125 0.85 12.68 3.65
N THR A 126 -0.38 12.67 3.16
CA THR A 126 -1.09 11.42 2.82
C THR A 126 -0.32 10.61 1.78
N LEU A 127 0.11 11.22 0.69
CA LEU A 127 0.87 10.53 -0.35
C LEU A 127 2.22 10.02 0.14
N ASN A 128 2.91 10.81 0.97
CA ASN A 128 4.18 10.39 1.56
C ASN A 128 4.00 9.19 2.49
N GLN A 129 3.03 9.23 3.39
CA GLN A 129 2.74 8.14 4.31
C GLN A 129 2.28 6.89 3.57
N HIS A 130 1.45 7.03 2.55
CA HIS A 130 1.02 5.92 1.72
C HIS A 130 2.21 5.25 1.00
N ARG A 131 3.12 6.04 0.40
CA ARG A 131 4.35 5.51 -0.21
C ARG A 131 5.22 4.76 0.79
N ASN A 132 5.41 5.31 1.99
CA ASN A 132 6.18 4.68 3.06
C ASN A 132 5.56 3.35 3.50
N ARG A 133 4.23 3.31 3.65
CA ARG A 133 3.50 2.08 3.96
C ARG A 133 3.71 1.00 2.89
N LEU A 134 3.54 1.34 1.62
CA LEU A 134 3.76 0.40 0.51
C LEU A 134 5.20 -0.11 0.45
N GLN A 135 6.19 0.73 0.76
CA GLN A 135 7.59 0.31 0.84
C GLN A 135 7.82 -0.66 1.99
N MET A 136 7.23 -0.38 3.15
CA MET A 136 7.32 -1.25 4.32
C MET A 136 6.67 -2.62 4.08
N GLU A 137 5.48 -2.64 3.49
CA GLU A 137 4.78 -3.88 3.12
C GLU A 137 5.62 -4.74 2.15
N ARG A 138 6.27 -4.11 1.16
CA ARG A 138 7.19 -4.80 0.25
C ARG A 138 8.43 -5.33 0.98
N TYR A 139 8.96 -4.57 1.94
CA TYR A 139 10.10 -5.00 2.73
C TYR A 139 9.75 -6.19 3.62
N VAL A 140 8.65 -6.11 4.36
CA VAL A 140 8.16 -7.20 5.22
C VAL A 140 7.97 -8.48 4.40
N ARG A 141 7.29 -8.40 3.27
CA ARG A 141 7.09 -9.55 2.39
C ARG A 141 8.42 -10.19 1.95
N ARG A 142 9.41 -9.38 1.55
CA ARG A 142 10.74 -9.92 1.17
C ARG A 142 11.44 -10.64 2.32
N VAL A 143 11.26 -10.15 3.55
CA VAL A 143 11.84 -10.80 4.74
C VAL A 143 11.12 -12.11 5.04
N GLU A 144 9.79 -12.12 4.93
CA GLU A 144 8.99 -13.34 5.11
C GLU A 144 9.33 -14.40 4.06
N ASP A 145 9.46 -14.01 2.79
CA ASP A 145 9.86 -14.92 1.71
C ASP A 145 11.25 -15.53 1.99
N LYS A 146 12.24 -14.72 2.37
CA LYS A 146 13.58 -15.21 2.72
C LYS A 146 13.58 -16.15 3.92
N LEU A 147 12.76 -15.87 4.94
CA LEU A 147 12.63 -16.76 6.08
C LEU A 147 11.98 -18.09 5.70
N ALA A 148 10.99 -18.07 4.82
CA ALA A 148 10.36 -19.27 4.30
C ALA A 148 11.37 -20.13 3.51
N GLU A 149 12.14 -19.51 2.61
CA GLU A 149 13.22 -20.14 1.85
C GLU A 149 14.26 -20.81 2.78
N GLN A 150 14.74 -20.08 3.78
CA GLN A 150 15.70 -20.62 4.75
C GLN A 150 15.14 -21.81 5.54
N ARG A 151 13.85 -21.74 5.95
CA ARG A 151 13.19 -22.86 6.63
C ARG A 151 13.06 -24.09 5.75
N GLN A 152 12.75 -23.91 4.46
CA GLN A 152 12.69 -25.02 3.50
C GLN A 152 14.06 -25.69 3.31
N ILE A 153 15.11 -24.92 3.12
CA ILE A 153 16.48 -25.44 3.00
C ILE A 153 16.87 -26.20 4.28
N GLN A 154 16.58 -25.64 5.44
CA GLN A 154 16.90 -26.28 6.72
C GLN A 154 16.15 -27.61 6.89
N ARG A 155 14.84 -27.63 6.56
CA ARG A 155 14.02 -28.87 6.61
C ARG A 155 14.55 -29.93 5.63
N ALA A 156 14.89 -29.55 4.41
CA ALA A 156 15.49 -30.47 3.42
C ALA A 156 16.84 -31.03 3.87
N LYS A 157 17.71 -30.19 4.51
CA LYS A 157 18.95 -30.66 5.12
C LYS A 157 18.68 -31.72 6.19
N THR A 158 17.76 -31.47 7.11
CA THR A 158 17.39 -32.41 8.17
C THR A 158 16.93 -33.76 7.58
N ILE A 159 16.08 -33.72 6.56
CA ILE A 159 15.63 -34.95 5.86
C ILE A 159 16.82 -35.71 5.26
N LEU A 160 17.74 -35.02 4.60
CA LEU A 160 18.93 -35.64 3.99
C LEU A 160 19.89 -36.21 5.04
N MET A 161 20.07 -35.51 6.16
CA MET A 161 20.84 -36.02 7.30
C MET A 161 20.27 -37.30 7.87
N GLU A 162 18.94 -37.36 8.07
CA GLU A 162 18.23 -38.52 8.61
C GLU A 162 18.21 -39.70 7.62
N THR A 163 17.89 -39.44 6.34
CA THR A 163 17.67 -40.49 5.36
C THR A 163 18.95 -41.04 4.73
N ARG A 164 20.00 -40.22 4.66
CA ARG A 164 21.28 -40.58 4.03
C ARG A 164 22.46 -40.60 5.00
N ASN A 165 22.23 -40.36 6.25
CA ASN A 165 23.27 -40.30 7.30
C ASN A 165 24.42 -39.33 6.95
N LEU A 166 24.06 -38.14 6.42
CA LEU A 166 24.99 -37.10 6.02
C LEU A 166 25.19 -36.11 7.17
N SER A 167 26.34 -35.47 7.22
CA SER A 167 26.54 -34.25 8.02
C SER A 167 25.76 -33.07 7.48
N GLU A 168 25.57 -32.01 8.25
CA GLU A 168 24.88 -30.82 7.84
C GLU A 168 25.54 -30.15 6.59
N GLN A 169 26.89 -30.14 6.57
CA GLN A 169 27.64 -29.59 5.46
C GLN A 169 27.45 -30.42 4.18
N GLU A 170 27.55 -31.73 4.27
CA GLU A 170 27.34 -32.64 3.14
C GLU A 170 25.93 -32.56 2.58
N ALA A 171 24.91 -32.44 3.45
CA ALA A 171 23.53 -32.26 3.06
C ALA A 171 23.32 -30.93 2.28
N TYR A 172 23.95 -29.83 2.76
CA TYR A 172 23.89 -28.54 2.05
C TYR A 172 24.62 -28.60 0.70
N ASP A 173 25.82 -29.19 0.66
CA ASP A 173 26.61 -29.32 -0.58
C ASP A 173 25.85 -30.20 -1.61
N LEU A 174 25.14 -31.22 -1.16
CA LEU A 174 24.30 -32.03 -2.01
C LEU A 174 23.12 -31.23 -2.59
N LEU A 175 22.42 -30.45 -1.79
CA LEU A 175 21.35 -29.54 -2.26
C LEU A 175 21.89 -28.58 -3.31
N ARG A 176 23.03 -27.95 -3.04
CA ARG A 176 23.67 -26.98 -3.93
C ARG A 176 24.10 -27.61 -5.24
N SER A 177 24.72 -28.79 -5.19
CA SER A 177 25.17 -29.49 -6.40
C SER A 177 23.98 -29.89 -7.29
N GLN A 178 22.90 -30.39 -6.71
CA GLN A 178 21.67 -30.71 -7.44
C GLN A 178 21.03 -29.48 -8.08
N ALA A 179 20.98 -28.34 -7.36
CA ALA A 179 20.50 -27.08 -7.89
C ALA A 179 21.32 -26.62 -9.12
N MET A 180 22.66 -26.76 -9.05
CA MET A 180 23.55 -26.43 -10.19
C MET A 180 23.32 -27.37 -11.39
N VAL A 181 23.19 -28.67 -11.16
CA VAL A 181 22.97 -29.66 -12.23
C VAL A 181 21.64 -29.43 -12.94
N LYS A 182 20.58 -29.12 -12.15
CA LYS A 182 19.25 -28.88 -12.69
C LYS A 182 19.05 -27.45 -13.20
N ARG A 183 19.98 -26.53 -12.91
CA ARG A 183 19.88 -25.11 -13.21
C ARG A 183 18.64 -24.47 -12.57
N GLU A 184 18.33 -24.90 -11.34
CA GLU A 184 17.22 -24.42 -10.53
C GLU A 184 17.75 -23.72 -9.27
N HIS A 185 16.88 -23.00 -8.59
CA HIS A 185 17.19 -22.44 -7.28
C HIS A 185 17.25 -23.54 -6.21
N ILE A 186 18.11 -23.37 -5.20
CA ILE A 186 18.30 -24.36 -4.14
C ILE A 186 17.01 -24.60 -3.34
N GLU A 187 16.15 -23.58 -3.23
CA GLU A 187 14.85 -23.64 -2.59
C GLU A 187 13.90 -24.59 -3.33
N THR A 188 13.91 -24.57 -4.66
CA THR A 188 13.11 -25.48 -5.50
C THR A 188 13.53 -26.95 -5.29
N VAL A 189 14.83 -27.19 -5.19
CA VAL A 189 15.36 -28.53 -4.91
C VAL A 189 14.99 -28.95 -3.49
N ALA A 190 15.08 -28.05 -2.52
CA ALA A 190 14.68 -28.31 -1.14
C ALA A 190 13.19 -28.67 -1.04
N GLU A 191 12.33 -27.94 -1.73
CA GLU A 191 10.90 -28.24 -1.79
C GLU A 191 10.60 -29.62 -2.38
N ALA A 192 11.30 -30.00 -3.46
CA ALA A 192 11.15 -31.30 -4.08
C ALA A 192 11.53 -32.46 -3.12
N ILE A 193 12.58 -32.27 -2.31
CA ILE A 193 13.00 -33.25 -1.30
C ILE A 193 11.96 -33.37 -0.18
N ILE A 194 11.44 -32.25 0.30
CA ILE A 194 10.41 -32.22 1.33
C ILE A 194 9.16 -32.96 0.86
N ARG A 195 8.69 -32.68 -0.36
CA ARG A 195 7.52 -33.37 -0.94
C ARG A 195 7.76 -34.88 -1.12
N ALA A 196 8.96 -35.27 -1.56
CA ALA A 196 9.30 -36.68 -1.70
C ALA A 196 9.28 -37.41 -0.35
N ASP A 197 9.83 -36.81 0.70
CA ASP A 197 9.83 -37.35 2.05
C ASP A 197 8.40 -37.48 2.61
N GLU A 198 7.56 -36.47 2.40
CA GLU A 198 6.15 -36.50 2.80
C GLU A 198 5.36 -37.65 2.15
N VAL A 199 5.66 -37.96 0.88
CA VAL A 199 5.04 -39.08 0.16
C VAL A 199 5.56 -40.45 0.63
N LEU A 200 6.81 -40.53 1.08
CA LEU A 200 7.47 -41.79 1.46
C LEU A 200 7.25 -42.17 2.94
N ARG A 201 6.76 -41.25 3.76
CA ARG A 201 6.47 -41.53 5.20
C ARG A 201 5.09 -42.11 5.48
N PHE A 202 4.37 -42.61 4.45
CA PHE A 202 3.12 -43.38 4.60
C PHE A 202 3.37 -44.88 4.69
#